data_05ca68433b54a41a2cab6c3546058b6d
#
_entry.id   05ca68433b54a41a2cab6c3546058b6d
#
_cell.length_a   1.000
_cell.length_b   1.000
_cell.length_c   1.000
_cell.angle_alpha   90.00
_cell.angle_beta   90.00
_cell.angle_gamma   90.00
#
_symmetry.space_group_name_H-M   'P 1'
#
loop_
_entity.id
_entity.type
_entity.pdbx_description
1 polymer ?
#
loop_
_entity_poly.entity_id
_entity_poly.type
_entity_poly.pdbx_seq_one_letter_code
_entity_poly.pdbx_strand_id
1 'polypeptide(L)'
;MALSLSALLTAGLAFAAIAIGAPTSTRDKHFSVAQVKNTKYSKNGPIALAKVYNKYGVRLPKELAAAVSKIKKDRERRDEGNASTSPTDDDSEWLTPVQIGNPPQTLSLDFDTGSSDLWVFSTETAPSEVNGQSEYSPSKSSTSKKLAGATWSIQYGDGSSSSGDVYTDKVTVGGLTVSAQAVEAAKTVSDSFTSESDLDGLLGLGFSSINTVQPKQQKTFFDNAMSHLNSPVFTADLKHDAPGFYNFGFIDESAYTGEISYTDVDSSQGWWQFTSSGYAIGGGSVSSSPITGIADTGTTLLLLPSKVTKAYYAQVKGARVDSSAGGYVFSCTAKLPTFTFAVGDAEFTIPAAFLNYAPLEEGSSTCFGGLQSSDDVGVNIFGDIALKAGFVVFDGGNVRLGWAKKSLA
;
A
#
# COMPACT_ATOMS: atom_id res chain seq x y z
N MET A 1 55.95 -20.29 68.44
CA MET A 1 56.49 -19.97 67.10
C MET A 1 55.43 -20.35 66.07
N ALA A 2 54.76 -19.39 65.60
CA ALA A 2 53.64 -19.56 64.65
C ALA A 2 54.11 -19.33 63.26
N LEU A 3 53.78 -20.18 62.33
CA LEU A 3 53.90 -19.94 60.90
C LEU A 3 52.51 -20.12 60.29
N SER A 4 52.00 -18.99 59.79
CA SER A 4 50.76 -18.93 59.04
C SER A 4 50.99 -19.36 57.61
N LEU A 5 50.21 -20.28 57.10
CA LEU A 5 50.12 -20.59 55.68
C LEU A 5 48.84 -19.99 55.11
N SER A 6 49.03 -18.99 54.24
CA SER A 6 47.95 -18.41 53.44
C SER A 6 47.64 -19.37 52.28
N ALA A 7 46.42 -19.91 52.24
CA ALA A 7 45.97 -20.68 51.09
C ALA A 7 45.33 -19.75 50.07
N LEU A 8 45.94 -19.61 48.89
CA LEU A 8 45.35 -19.01 47.71
C LEU A 8 44.30 -19.98 47.11
N LEU A 9 43.02 -19.62 47.19
CA LEU A 9 41.98 -20.28 46.42
C LEU A 9 41.99 -19.67 45.01
N THR A 10 42.52 -20.43 44.05
CA THR A 10 42.28 -20.16 42.62
C THR A 10 40.91 -20.76 42.24
N ALA A 11 39.90 -19.93 42.10
CA ALA A 11 38.62 -20.31 41.52
C ALA A 11 38.78 -20.45 40.00
N GLY A 12 38.87 -21.70 39.55
CA GLY A 12 38.81 -22.01 38.11
C GLY A 12 37.35 -21.83 37.61
N LEU A 13 37.12 -20.80 36.83
CA LEU A 13 35.89 -20.65 36.04
C LEU A 13 35.93 -21.67 34.91
N ALA A 14 35.22 -22.78 35.08
CA ALA A 14 34.92 -23.68 33.98
C ALA A 14 33.88 -23.02 33.07
N PHE A 15 34.29 -22.50 31.95
CA PHE A 15 33.41 -22.14 30.84
C PHE A 15 32.84 -23.44 30.27
N ALA A 16 31.63 -23.82 30.68
CA ALA A 16 30.84 -24.80 29.96
C ALA A 16 30.48 -24.14 28.58
N ALA A 17 31.19 -24.52 27.55
CA ALA A 17 30.79 -24.25 26.18
C ALA A 17 29.47 -24.96 25.93
N ILE A 18 28.35 -24.28 26.13
CA ILE A 18 27.07 -24.72 25.58
C ILE A 18 27.28 -24.66 24.06
N ALA A 19 27.49 -25.80 23.45
CA ALA A 19 27.34 -25.95 22.02
C ALA A 19 25.85 -25.67 21.72
N ILE A 20 25.58 -24.39 21.41
CA ILE A 20 24.34 -24.01 20.76
C ILE A 20 24.45 -24.67 19.40
N GLY A 21 23.81 -25.86 19.29
CA GLY A 21 23.59 -26.47 17.99
C GLY A 21 22.98 -25.38 17.11
N ALA A 22 23.71 -25.03 16.03
CA ALA A 22 23.15 -24.16 15.02
C ALA A 22 21.76 -24.73 14.67
N PRO A 23 20.67 -23.96 14.72
CA PRO A 23 19.40 -24.47 14.29
C PRO A 23 19.61 -24.96 12.86
N THR A 24 19.41 -26.26 12.62
CA THR A 24 19.23 -26.77 11.27
C THR A 24 17.93 -26.12 10.78
N SER A 25 18.09 -24.98 10.15
CA SER A 25 17.01 -24.20 9.62
C SER A 25 16.33 -25.03 8.54
N THR A 26 15.26 -25.72 8.89
CA THR A 26 14.13 -25.76 8.02
C THR A 26 13.70 -24.30 7.91
N ARG A 27 14.18 -23.59 6.88
CA ARG A 27 13.80 -22.18 6.65
C ARG A 27 12.29 -22.15 6.63
N ASP A 28 11.70 -21.52 7.63
CA ASP A 28 10.29 -21.24 7.60
C ASP A 28 10.01 -20.48 6.31
N LYS A 29 9.18 -21.10 5.45
CA LYS A 29 8.84 -20.59 4.13
C LYS A 29 7.62 -19.66 4.23
N HIS A 30 7.54 -18.94 5.32
CA HIS A 30 6.53 -17.94 5.59
C HIS A 30 7.14 -16.80 6.42
N PHE A 31 6.61 -15.61 6.30
CA PHE A 31 7.07 -14.45 7.06
C PHE A 31 5.98 -13.38 7.16
N SER A 32 6.12 -12.54 8.17
CA SER A 32 5.28 -11.38 8.41
C SER A 32 6.14 -10.10 8.31
N VAL A 33 5.59 -9.05 7.74
CA VAL A 33 6.22 -7.73 7.72
C VAL A 33 5.21 -6.69 8.19
N ALA A 34 5.63 -5.92 9.22
CA ALA A 34 4.82 -4.85 9.77
C ALA A 34 4.94 -3.58 8.89
N GLN A 35 3.84 -2.88 8.76
CA GLN A 35 3.83 -1.54 8.21
C GLN A 35 4.40 -0.53 9.20
N VAL A 36 5.03 0.51 8.69
CA VAL A 36 5.57 1.64 9.45
C VAL A 36 4.81 2.90 9.05
N LYS A 37 4.44 3.72 10.05
CA LYS A 37 3.70 4.97 9.81
C LYS A 37 4.54 5.96 9.03
N ASN A 38 4.00 6.50 7.92
CA ASN A 38 4.57 7.68 7.27
C ASN A 38 4.17 8.92 8.07
N THR A 39 5.10 9.45 8.88
CA THR A 39 4.84 10.58 9.79
C THR A 39 4.74 11.93 9.09
N LYS A 40 5.11 12.02 7.82
CA LYS A 40 5.03 13.25 7.00
C LYS A 40 3.80 13.28 6.10
N TYR A 41 3.12 12.15 5.97
CA TYR A 41 1.91 12.10 5.17
C TYR A 41 0.79 12.93 5.80
N SER A 42 0.10 13.70 4.97
CA SER A 42 -1.08 14.47 5.35
C SER A 42 -2.23 14.11 4.42
N LYS A 43 -3.31 13.57 4.97
CA LYS A 43 -4.51 13.23 4.21
C LYS A 43 -5.07 14.45 3.48
N ASN A 44 -5.36 14.26 2.21
CA ASN A 44 -6.01 15.27 1.39
C ASN A 44 -6.86 14.61 0.31
N GLY A 45 -8.17 14.87 0.32
CA GLY A 45 -9.12 14.21 -0.58
C GLY A 45 -8.83 14.43 -2.06
N PRO A 46 -8.73 15.68 -2.53
CA PRO A 46 -8.34 15.98 -3.91
C PRO A 46 -7.02 15.32 -4.36
N ILE A 47 -6.00 15.30 -3.50
CA ILE A 47 -4.72 14.65 -3.82
C ILE A 47 -4.90 13.13 -3.91
N ALA A 48 -5.60 12.51 -2.94
CA ALA A 48 -5.86 11.07 -2.96
C ALA A 48 -6.64 10.64 -4.21
N LEU A 49 -7.65 11.42 -4.61
CA LEU A 49 -8.39 11.15 -5.83
C LEU A 49 -7.54 11.35 -7.08
N ALA A 50 -6.72 12.39 -7.13
CA ALA A 50 -5.81 12.62 -8.25
C ALA A 50 -4.77 11.52 -8.42
N LYS A 51 -4.25 10.96 -7.31
CA LYS A 51 -3.36 9.77 -7.35
C LYS A 51 -4.03 8.59 -8.08
N VAL A 52 -5.33 8.36 -7.84
CA VAL A 52 -6.08 7.29 -8.54
C VAL A 52 -6.14 7.55 -10.04
N TYR A 53 -6.54 8.75 -10.47
CA TYR A 53 -6.57 9.09 -11.90
C TYR A 53 -5.19 8.89 -12.54
N ASN A 54 -4.14 9.37 -11.88
CA ASN A 54 -2.77 9.21 -12.36
C ASN A 54 -2.39 7.73 -12.47
N LYS A 55 -2.61 6.96 -11.42
CA LYS A 55 -2.27 5.52 -11.34
C LYS A 55 -2.91 4.71 -12.49
N TYR A 56 -4.16 5.01 -12.83
CA TYR A 56 -4.88 4.30 -13.90
C TYR A 56 -4.78 4.98 -15.27
N GLY A 57 -3.86 5.91 -15.45
CA GLY A 57 -3.58 6.54 -16.75
C GLY A 57 -4.72 7.41 -17.27
N VAL A 58 -5.59 7.92 -16.38
CA VAL A 58 -6.76 8.72 -16.74
C VAL A 58 -6.48 10.20 -16.53
N ARG A 59 -6.82 11.02 -17.53
CA ARG A 59 -6.62 12.45 -17.45
C ARG A 59 -7.46 13.08 -16.34
N LEU A 60 -6.81 13.90 -15.49
CA LEU A 60 -7.49 14.65 -14.44
C LEU A 60 -8.55 15.60 -15.02
N PRO A 61 -9.77 15.63 -14.45
CA PRO A 61 -10.72 16.72 -14.70
C PRO A 61 -10.07 18.06 -14.40
N LYS A 62 -10.41 19.09 -15.19
CA LYS A 62 -9.77 20.43 -15.08
C LYS A 62 -9.89 21.01 -13.68
N GLU A 63 -11.04 20.81 -13.05
CA GLU A 63 -11.36 21.29 -11.72
C GLU A 63 -10.49 20.60 -10.66
N LEU A 64 -10.35 19.27 -10.75
CA LEU A 64 -9.49 18.48 -9.84
C LEU A 64 -8.02 18.87 -10.03
N ALA A 65 -7.55 19.04 -11.28
CA ALA A 65 -6.19 19.49 -11.56
C ALA A 65 -5.91 20.88 -10.96
N ALA A 66 -6.87 21.81 -11.07
CA ALA A 66 -6.78 23.14 -10.45
C ALA A 66 -6.75 23.09 -8.92
N ALA A 67 -7.57 22.21 -8.31
CA ALA A 67 -7.59 21.99 -6.87
C ALA A 67 -6.23 21.47 -6.36
N VAL A 68 -5.70 20.43 -7.00
CA VAL A 68 -4.39 19.85 -6.65
C VAL A 68 -3.27 20.88 -6.80
N SER A 69 -3.27 21.64 -7.91
CA SER A 69 -2.27 22.70 -8.13
C SER A 69 -2.33 23.80 -7.06
N LYS A 70 -3.53 24.20 -6.64
CA LYS A 70 -3.71 25.17 -5.54
C LYS A 70 -3.16 24.62 -4.23
N ILE A 71 -3.52 23.37 -3.87
CA ILE A 71 -3.08 22.74 -2.62
C ILE A 71 -1.54 22.63 -2.57
N LYS A 72 -0.92 22.23 -3.69
CA LYS A 72 0.56 22.15 -3.77
C LYS A 72 1.20 23.51 -3.54
N LYS A 73 0.73 24.58 -4.21
CA LYS A 73 1.24 25.94 -4.02
C LYS A 73 1.03 26.48 -2.60
N ASP A 74 -0.08 26.13 -1.96
CA ASP A 74 -0.36 26.58 -0.61
C ASP A 74 0.52 25.83 0.40
N ARG A 75 0.91 24.57 0.14
CA ARG A 75 1.92 23.82 0.92
C ARG A 75 3.31 24.44 0.76
N GLU A 76 3.79 24.67 -0.46
CA GLU A 76 5.09 25.32 -0.72
C GLU A 76 5.21 26.67 0.01
N ARG A 77 4.16 27.50 0.01
CA ARG A 77 4.15 28.78 0.74
C ARG A 77 4.21 28.63 2.26
N ARG A 78 3.68 27.53 2.81
CA ARG A 78 3.77 27.24 4.26
C ARG A 78 5.15 26.77 4.65
N ASP A 79 5.79 25.97 3.82
CA ASP A 79 7.16 25.47 4.05
C ASP A 79 8.19 26.62 4.04
N GLU A 80 7.97 27.68 3.25
CA GLU A 80 8.75 28.92 3.31
C GLU A 80 8.48 29.75 4.59
N GLY A 81 7.37 29.51 5.27
CA GLY A 81 6.88 30.27 6.45
C GLY A 81 6.99 29.53 7.78
N ASN A 82 8.02 28.74 8.05
CA ASN A 82 8.46 28.16 9.33
C ASN A 82 7.35 27.93 10.40
N ALA A 83 6.24 27.31 10.03
CA ALA A 83 5.20 26.83 10.93
C ALA A 83 5.19 25.30 10.89
N SER A 84 5.84 24.68 11.88
CA SER A 84 5.75 23.23 12.09
C SER A 84 4.29 22.90 12.46
N THR A 85 3.51 22.45 11.51
CA THR A 85 2.23 21.79 11.77
C THR A 85 2.53 20.34 12.06
N SER A 86 2.35 19.92 13.32
CA SER A 86 2.32 18.50 13.65
C SER A 86 1.20 17.83 12.86
N PRO A 87 1.45 16.70 12.16
CA PRO A 87 0.38 15.94 11.53
C PRO A 87 -0.61 15.54 12.63
N THR A 88 -1.88 15.80 12.41
CA THR A 88 -2.95 15.22 13.23
C THR A 88 -2.89 13.71 13.09
N ASP A 89 -3.15 12.96 14.16
CA ASP A 89 -2.99 11.50 14.30
C ASP A 89 -3.90 10.64 13.41
N ASP A 90 -4.31 11.12 12.25
CA ASP A 90 -5.29 10.47 11.39
C ASP A 90 -4.60 9.54 10.39
N ASP A 91 -4.97 8.27 10.42
CA ASP A 91 -4.77 7.16 9.46
C ASP A 91 -3.75 7.47 8.34
N SER A 92 -2.49 7.51 8.72
CA SER A 92 -1.35 7.90 7.89
C SER A 92 -1.15 6.89 6.76
N GLU A 93 -0.41 7.27 5.72
CA GLU A 93 0.15 6.32 4.78
C GLU A 93 1.08 5.34 5.53
N TRP A 94 0.98 4.06 5.19
CA TRP A 94 1.73 2.99 5.83
C TRP A 94 2.73 2.40 4.84
N LEU A 95 4.00 2.48 5.18
CA LEU A 95 5.09 1.99 4.35
C LEU A 95 5.67 0.69 4.91
N THR A 96 6.30 -0.08 4.04
CA THR A 96 6.90 -1.36 4.40
C THR A 96 8.39 -1.35 4.10
N PRO A 97 9.26 -1.68 5.09
CA PRO A 97 10.70 -1.72 4.87
C PRO A 97 11.09 -2.92 3.98
N VAL A 98 11.83 -2.64 2.92
CA VAL A 98 12.37 -3.61 1.96
C VAL A 98 13.89 -3.45 1.88
N GLN A 99 14.61 -4.56 1.88
CA GLN A 99 16.07 -4.56 1.74
C GLN A 99 16.47 -4.96 0.33
N ILE A 100 17.28 -4.14 -0.34
CA ILE A 100 17.75 -4.37 -1.70
C ILE A 100 19.27 -4.40 -1.72
N GLY A 101 19.84 -5.43 -2.36
CA GLY A 101 21.26 -5.56 -2.61
C GLY A 101 22.09 -6.25 -1.54
N ASN A 102 23.40 -6.22 -1.74
CA ASN A 102 24.40 -6.73 -0.82
C ASN A 102 25.66 -5.82 -0.80
N PRO A 103 25.96 -5.08 0.28
CA PRO A 103 25.20 -5.04 1.53
C PRO A 103 23.76 -4.51 1.32
N PRO A 104 22.84 -4.86 2.23
CA PRO A 104 21.44 -4.45 2.06
C PRO A 104 21.28 -2.94 2.23
N GLN A 105 20.50 -2.35 1.33
CA GLN A 105 20.01 -0.98 1.38
C GLN A 105 18.51 -1.05 1.73
N THR A 106 18.11 -0.43 2.83
CA THR A 106 16.71 -0.47 3.28
C THR A 106 15.96 0.73 2.72
N LEU A 107 14.86 0.46 2.05
CA LEU A 107 13.94 1.45 1.49
C LEU A 107 12.54 1.23 2.05
N SER A 108 11.78 2.31 2.18
CA SER A 108 10.38 2.31 2.65
C SER A 108 9.46 2.33 1.44
N LEU A 109 8.80 1.22 1.14
CA LEU A 109 7.98 1.05 -0.06
C LEU A 109 6.49 0.94 0.27
N ASP A 110 5.66 1.45 -0.62
CA ASP A 110 4.23 1.17 -0.65
C ASP A 110 3.99 -0.20 -1.33
N PHE A 111 3.23 -1.08 -0.66
CA PHE A 111 2.85 -2.40 -1.19
C PHE A 111 1.54 -2.28 -1.95
N ASP A 112 1.62 -2.39 -3.27
CA ASP A 112 0.58 -2.02 -4.19
C ASP A 112 0.02 -3.23 -4.96
N THR A 113 -1.16 -3.70 -4.61
CA THR A 113 -1.83 -4.80 -5.34
C THR A 113 -2.49 -4.36 -6.66
N GLY A 114 -2.51 -3.06 -6.95
CA GLY A 114 -3.03 -2.51 -8.20
C GLY A 114 -1.98 -2.25 -9.28
N SER A 115 -0.69 -2.52 -8.99
CA SER A 115 0.41 -2.44 -9.97
C SER A 115 1.38 -3.61 -9.84
N SER A 116 2.38 -3.71 -10.76
CA SER A 116 3.27 -4.88 -10.83
C SER A 116 4.74 -4.53 -11.01
N ASP A 117 5.09 -3.27 -10.80
CA ASP A 117 6.47 -2.80 -10.86
C ASP A 117 7.07 -2.69 -9.45
N LEU A 118 8.30 -3.15 -9.28
CA LEU A 118 9.11 -2.84 -8.12
C LEU A 118 10.04 -1.72 -8.54
N TRP A 119 9.58 -0.47 -8.38
CA TRP A 119 10.39 0.68 -8.71
C TRP A 119 10.81 1.48 -7.48
N VAL A 120 11.98 2.08 -7.53
CA VAL A 120 12.57 2.81 -6.41
C VAL A 120 13.28 4.07 -6.88
N PHE A 121 13.27 5.10 -6.03
CA PHE A 121 14.25 6.19 -6.16
C PHE A 121 15.65 5.60 -6.15
N SER A 122 16.53 6.16 -6.97
CA SER A 122 17.88 5.63 -7.13
C SER A 122 18.91 6.73 -7.29
N THR A 123 20.17 6.39 -7.16
CA THR A 123 21.28 7.32 -7.46
C THR A 123 21.35 7.73 -8.95
N GLU A 124 20.44 7.21 -9.79
CA GLU A 124 20.25 7.63 -11.17
C GLU A 124 19.14 8.68 -11.31
N THR A 125 18.31 8.90 -10.26
CA THR A 125 17.27 9.92 -10.24
C THR A 125 17.89 11.32 -10.26
N ALA A 126 17.31 12.21 -11.08
CA ALA A 126 17.77 13.58 -11.13
C ALA A 126 17.70 14.23 -9.74
N PRO A 127 18.77 14.90 -9.25
CA PRO A 127 18.78 15.46 -7.88
C PRO A 127 17.66 16.46 -7.59
N SER A 128 17.12 17.12 -8.62
CA SER A 128 15.98 18.04 -8.51
C SER A 128 14.65 17.34 -8.29
N GLU A 129 14.60 16.02 -8.49
CA GLU A 129 13.42 15.17 -8.34
C GLU A 129 13.46 14.33 -7.05
N VAL A 130 14.52 14.49 -6.24
CA VAL A 130 14.69 13.84 -4.92
C VAL A 130 14.45 14.89 -3.84
N ASN A 131 13.56 14.59 -2.89
CA ASN A 131 13.21 15.49 -1.79
C ASN A 131 13.18 14.75 -0.44
N GLY A 132 14.28 14.11 -0.10
CA GLY A 132 14.42 13.40 1.17
C GLY A 132 14.22 11.89 1.11
N GLN A 133 13.86 11.33 -0.05
CA GLN A 133 13.77 9.89 -0.26
C GLN A 133 15.12 9.21 -0.09
N SER A 134 15.10 7.96 0.37
CA SER A 134 16.24 7.07 0.32
C SER A 134 16.42 6.53 -1.10
N GLU A 135 17.66 6.51 -1.58
CA GLU A 135 17.96 6.11 -2.94
C GLU A 135 18.66 4.75 -2.99
N TYR A 136 18.16 3.85 -3.82
CA TYR A 136 18.87 2.63 -4.17
C TYR A 136 20.09 2.95 -5.02
N SER A 137 21.26 2.44 -4.62
CA SER A 137 22.51 2.57 -5.38
C SER A 137 22.91 1.21 -5.94
N PRO A 138 22.69 0.95 -7.25
CA PRO A 138 23.12 -0.29 -7.88
C PRO A 138 24.61 -0.55 -7.73
N SER A 139 25.42 0.50 -7.81
CA SER A 139 26.89 0.42 -7.72
C SER A 139 27.41 0.02 -6.33
N LYS A 140 26.59 0.18 -5.27
CA LYS A 140 26.93 -0.24 -3.91
C LYS A 140 26.55 -1.70 -3.62
N SER A 141 25.84 -2.36 -4.53
CA SER A 141 25.43 -3.76 -4.37
C SER A 141 26.30 -4.70 -5.17
N SER A 142 26.95 -5.64 -4.48
CA SER A 142 27.75 -6.70 -5.14
C SER A 142 26.90 -7.74 -5.89
N THR A 143 25.58 -7.74 -5.69
CA THR A 143 24.62 -8.66 -6.33
C THR A 143 23.83 -8.00 -7.45
N SER A 144 23.95 -6.68 -7.58
CA SER A 144 23.29 -5.92 -8.66
C SER A 144 23.87 -6.24 -10.03
N LYS A 145 22.97 -6.41 -11.00
CA LYS A 145 23.33 -6.60 -12.41
C LYS A 145 22.37 -5.81 -13.28
N LYS A 146 22.89 -4.86 -14.07
CA LYS A 146 22.06 -4.13 -15.03
C LYS A 146 21.48 -5.09 -16.08
N LEU A 147 20.19 -5.01 -16.30
CA LEU A 147 19.50 -5.76 -17.34
C LEU A 147 19.67 -5.01 -18.66
N ALA A 148 20.68 -5.37 -19.42
CA ALA A 148 21.06 -4.65 -20.63
C ALA A 148 19.93 -4.56 -21.65
N GLY A 149 19.64 -3.35 -22.12
CA GLY A 149 18.57 -3.09 -23.09
C GLY A 149 17.16 -3.09 -22.51
N ALA A 150 17.01 -3.31 -21.21
CA ALA A 150 15.72 -3.17 -20.54
C ALA A 150 15.52 -1.74 -20.02
N THR A 151 14.31 -1.25 -20.17
CA THR A 151 13.81 0.02 -19.62
C THR A 151 12.43 -0.19 -19.05
N TRP A 152 12.01 0.69 -18.20
CA TRP A 152 10.64 0.73 -17.69
C TRP A 152 10.10 2.14 -17.76
N SER A 153 8.80 2.28 -17.84
CA SER A 153 8.14 3.58 -17.82
C SER A 153 6.70 3.44 -17.38
N ILE A 154 6.33 4.22 -16.39
CA ILE A 154 4.94 4.41 -15.97
C ILE A 154 4.49 5.77 -16.48
N GLN A 155 3.36 5.79 -17.17
CA GLN A 155 2.73 7.02 -17.64
C GLN A 155 1.48 7.29 -16.83
N TYR A 156 1.36 8.52 -16.29
CA TYR A 156 0.24 8.96 -15.49
C TYR A 156 -0.75 9.77 -16.32
N GLY A 157 -2.01 9.83 -15.88
CA GLY A 157 -3.09 10.48 -16.64
C GLY A 157 -2.96 11.98 -16.79
N ASP A 158 -2.12 12.66 -16.00
CA ASP A 158 -1.79 14.07 -16.13
C ASP A 158 -0.67 14.35 -17.15
N GLY A 159 -0.15 13.29 -17.77
CA GLY A 159 0.96 13.35 -18.72
C GLY A 159 2.34 13.30 -18.07
N SER A 160 2.44 13.25 -16.74
CA SER A 160 3.70 12.98 -16.06
C SER A 160 4.10 11.50 -16.19
N SER A 161 5.38 11.21 -16.01
CA SER A 161 5.90 9.85 -16.12
C SER A 161 7.02 9.62 -15.12
N SER A 162 7.18 8.36 -14.71
CA SER A 162 8.39 7.88 -14.06
C SER A 162 9.01 6.79 -14.90
N SER A 163 10.32 6.79 -15.05
CA SER A 163 11.02 5.86 -15.92
C SER A 163 12.48 5.70 -15.53
N GLY A 164 13.10 4.63 -16.01
CA GLY A 164 14.49 4.41 -15.70
C GLY A 164 15.08 3.12 -16.26
N ASP A 165 16.19 2.73 -15.65
CA ASP A 165 16.92 1.52 -15.94
C ASP A 165 16.40 0.35 -15.08
N VAL A 166 16.68 -0.88 -15.51
CA VAL A 166 16.29 -2.10 -14.80
C VAL A 166 17.53 -2.85 -14.37
N TYR A 167 17.54 -3.27 -13.12
CA TYR A 167 18.57 -4.13 -12.55
C TYR A 167 17.93 -5.40 -12.02
N THR A 168 18.67 -6.50 -11.97
CA THR A 168 18.35 -7.62 -11.11
C THR A 168 19.20 -7.54 -9.87
N ASP A 169 18.60 -7.67 -8.71
CA ASP A 169 19.32 -7.68 -7.44
C ASP A 169 18.62 -8.59 -6.42
N LYS A 170 19.29 -8.84 -5.32
CA LYS A 170 18.72 -9.51 -4.17
C LYS A 170 17.72 -8.58 -3.49
N VAL A 171 16.47 -9.02 -3.34
CA VAL A 171 15.43 -8.30 -2.61
C VAL A 171 14.95 -9.14 -1.44
N THR A 172 14.93 -8.56 -0.25
CA THR A 172 14.48 -9.21 0.97
C THR A 172 13.33 -8.43 1.59
N VAL A 173 12.21 -9.10 1.80
CA VAL A 173 11.03 -8.60 2.51
C VAL A 173 10.83 -9.49 3.73
N GLY A 174 10.85 -8.92 4.93
CA GLY A 174 10.77 -9.72 6.16
C GLY A 174 11.86 -10.78 6.22
N GLY A 175 11.47 -12.04 6.22
CA GLY A 175 12.39 -13.20 6.26
C GLY A 175 12.70 -13.83 4.91
N LEU A 176 12.05 -13.42 3.82
CA LEU A 176 12.21 -14.03 2.50
C LEU A 176 13.10 -13.20 1.58
N THR A 177 13.99 -13.90 0.89
CA THR A 177 14.88 -13.31 -0.12
C THR A 177 14.62 -13.90 -1.50
N VAL A 178 14.38 -13.03 -2.48
CA VAL A 178 14.44 -13.33 -3.91
C VAL A 178 15.82 -12.89 -4.42
N SER A 179 16.61 -13.84 -4.94
CA SER A 179 18.03 -13.59 -5.24
C SER A 179 18.27 -12.77 -6.52
N ALA A 180 17.27 -12.72 -7.41
CA ALA A 180 17.37 -12.04 -8.71
C ALA A 180 16.02 -11.40 -9.05
N GLN A 181 15.56 -10.49 -8.20
CA GLN A 181 14.35 -9.68 -8.43
C GLN A 181 14.69 -8.53 -9.37
N ALA A 182 13.81 -8.25 -10.34
CA ALA A 182 13.90 -7.03 -11.13
C ALA A 182 13.63 -5.82 -10.22
N VAL A 183 14.56 -4.90 -10.19
CA VAL A 183 14.49 -3.61 -9.48
C VAL A 183 14.58 -2.50 -10.53
N GLU A 184 13.56 -1.71 -10.60
CA GLU A 184 13.36 -0.64 -11.55
C GLU A 184 13.88 0.66 -10.94
N ALA A 185 15.12 1.01 -11.29
CA ALA A 185 15.82 2.19 -10.76
C ALA A 185 15.34 3.44 -11.52
N ALA A 186 14.67 4.35 -10.81
CA ALA A 186 14.13 5.56 -11.41
C ALA A 186 15.24 6.54 -11.80
N LYS A 187 15.11 7.13 -13.00
CA LYS A 187 15.90 8.26 -13.50
C LYS A 187 15.10 9.54 -13.51
N THR A 188 13.80 9.42 -13.77
CA THR A 188 12.83 10.51 -13.69
C THR A 188 11.66 10.09 -12.85
N VAL A 189 11.17 10.98 -12.02
CA VAL A 189 10.04 10.76 -11.11
C VAL A 189 9.11 11.97 -11.14
N SER A 190 7.81 11.72 -11.23
CA SER A 190 6.82 12.80 -11.23
C SER A 190 6.74 13.51 -9.87
N ASP A 191 6.37 14.80 -9.91
CA ASP A 191 6.21 15.66 -8.72
C ASP A 191 5.29 15.08 -7.64
N SER A 192 4.31 14.24 -8.03
CA SER A 192 3.41 13.58 -7.07
C SER A 192 4.16 12.67 -6.10
N PHE A 193 5.17 11.95 -6.58
CA PHE A 193 6.02 11.10 -5.74
C PHE A 193 7.17 11.89 -5.09
N THR A 194 7.77 12.85 -5.79
CA THR A 194 8.82 13.71 -5.22
C THR A 194 8.33 14.45 -3.97
N SER A 195 7.04 14.78 -3.90
CA SER A 195 6.45 15.44 -2.73
C SER A 195 6.25 14.52 -1.51
N GLU A 196 6.44 13.20 -1.65
CA GLU A 196 6.28 12.21 -0.58
C GLU A 196 7.65 11.75 -0.06
N SER A 197 8.26 12.59 0.75
CA SER A 197 9.68 12.47 1.15
C SER A 197 10.07 11.20 1.93
N ASP A 198 9.10 10.44 2.44
CA ASP A 198 9.34 9.18 3.16
C ASP A 198 9.00 7.94 2.31
N LEU A 199 8.42 8.13 1.12
CA LEU A 199 8.12 7.08 0.16
C LEU A 199 9.30 6.90 -0.81
N ASP A 200 10.02 5.80 -0.68
CA ASP A 200 11.21 5.51 -1.49
C ASP A 200 10.90 4.76 -2.79
N GLY A 201 9.65 4.36 -3.00
CA GLY A 201 9.17 3.64 -4.18
C GLY A 201 7.99 2.72 -3.89
N LEU A 202 7.64 1.89 -4.85
CA LEU A 202 6.54 0.94 -4.79
C LEU A 202 7.01 -0.49 -4.97
N LEU A 203 6.33 -1.43 -4.31
CA LEU A 203 6.45 -2.86 -4.55
C LEU A 203 5.12 -3.40 -5.06
N GLY A 204 5.02 -3.60 -6.37
CA GLY A 204 3.82 -4.10 -7.02
C GLY A 204 3.52 -5.55 -6.65
N LEU A 205 2.27 -5.81 -6.26
CA LEU A 205 1.73 -7.13 -5.88
C LEU A 205 0.54 -7.56 -6.76
N GLY A 206 0.32 -6.88 -7.89
CA GLY A 206 -0.56 -7.31 -8.96
C GLY A 206 0.04 -8.48 -9.75
N PHE A 207 -0.57 -8.83 -10.87
CA PHE A 207 -0.08 -9.90 -11.74
C PHE A 207 1.01 -9.40 -12.69
N SER A 208 2.04 -10.20 -12.92
CA SER A 208 3.21 -9.82 -13.73
C SER A 208 2.87 -9.40 -15.18
N SER A 209 1.66 -9.70 -15.66
CA SER A 209 1.18 -9.32 -16.99
C SER A 209 1.08 -7.82 -17.25
N ILE A 210 1.04 -7.00 -16.18
CA ILE A 210 1.01 -5.53 -16.29
C ILE A 210 2.31 -4.86 -15.86
N ASN A 211 3.39 -5.64 -15.62
CA ASN A 211 4.71 -5.06 -15.40
C ASN A 211 5.16 -4.25 -16.63
N THR A 212 5.74 -3.08 -16.43
CA THR A 212 6.02 -2.11 -17.49
C THR A 212 7.38 -2.28 -18.16
N VAL A 213 8.23 -3.20 -17.68
CA VAL A 213 9.57 -3.41 -18.23
C VAL A 213 9.52 -3.92 -19.68
N GLN A 214 10.29 -3.25 -20.54
CA GLN A 214 10.45 -3.57 -21.95
C GLN A 214 11.91 -3.99 -22.25
N PRO A 215 12.17 -4.84 -23.23
CA PRO A 215 11.21 -5.50 -24.14
C PRO A 215 10.51 -6.72 -23.54
N LYS A 216 10.87 -7.12 -22.31
CA LYS A 216 10.31 -8.29 -21.64
C LYS A 216 9.87 -7.94 -20.23
N GLN A 217 8.57 -8.10 -19.98
CA GLN A 217 7.98 -7.97 -18.68
C GLN A 217 8.69 -8.83 -17.63
N GLN A 218 8.83 -8.30 -16.42
CA GLN A 218 9.47 -8.97 -15.30
C GLN A 218 8.42 -9.50 -14.31
N LYS A 219 8.82 -10.48 -13.52
CA LYS A 219 7.95 -11.01 -12.46
C LYS A 219 7.93 -10.09 -11.26
N THR A 220 6.76 -9.96 -10.64
CA THR A 220 6.62 -9.32 -9.33
C THR A 220 7.41 -10.07 -8.26
N PHE A 221 7.65 -9.42 -7.12
CA PHE A 221 8.27 -10.07 -5.97
C PHE A 221 7.47 -11.30 -5.52
N PHE A 222 6.14 -11.18 -5.46
CA PHE A 222 5.27 -12.30 -5.05
C PHE A 222 5.34 -13.46 -6.04
N ASP A 223 5.29 -13.21 -7.36
CA ASP A 223 5.40 -14.26 -8.37
C ASP A 223 6.75 -15.03 -8.31
N ASN A 224 7.83 -14.31 -7.99
CA ASN A 224 9.14 -14.95 -7.78
C ASN A 224 9.21 -15.71 -6.44
N ALA A 225 8.50 -15.22 -5.44
CA ALA A 225 8.49 -15.80 -4.09
C ALA A 225 7.60 -17.03 -3.97
N MET A 226 6.48 -17.11 -4.69
CA MET A 226 5.43 -18.13 -4.53
C MET A 226 5.96 -19.56 -4.43
N SER A 227 6.91 -19.94 -5.30
CA SER A 227 7.48 -21.31 -5.28
C SER A 227 8.32 -21.61 -4.04
N HIS A 228 8.67 -20.61 -3.28
CA HIS A 228 9.47 -20.71 -2.05
C HIS A 228 8.65 -20.57 -0.79
N LEU A 229 7.37 -20.22 -0.89
CA LEU A 229 6.46 -20.07 0.23
C LEU A 229 5.82 -21.41 0.63
N ASN A 230 5.38 -21.53 1.89
CA ASN A 230 4.62 -22.71 2.37
C ASN A 230 3.27 -22.84 1.66
N SER A 231 2.63 -21.71 1.44
CA SER A 231 1.41 -21.58 0.64
C SER A 231 1.57 -20.42 -0.34
N PRO A 232 1.07 -20.51 -1.57
CA PRO A 232 1.21 -19.46 -2.57
C PRO A 232 0.19 -18.30 -2.32
N VAL A 233 0.25 -17.73 -1.12
CA VAL A 233 -0.64 -16.67 -0.66
C VAL A 233 0.14 -15.52 -0.04
N PHE A 234 -0.42 -14.34 -0.10
CA PHE A 234 -0.13 -13.28 0.86
C PHE A 234 -1.42 -12.71 1.44
N THR A 235 -1.35 -12.08 2.59
CA THR A 235 -2.50 -11.48 3.26
C THR A 235 -2.24 -10.02 3.60
N ALA A 236 -3.29 -9.21 3.59
CA ALA A 236 -3.27 -7.84 4.05
C ALA A 236 -4.21 -7.68 5.25
N ASP A 237 -3.65 -7.36 6.41
CA ASP A 237 -4.36 -6.93 7.61
C ASP A 237 -4.15 -5.44 7.82
N LEU A 238 -4.81 -4.61 6.99
CA LEU A 238 -4.74 -3.16 7.10
C LEU A 238 -5.61 -2.68 8.26
N LYS A 239 -5.12 -1.76 9.07
CA LYS A 239 -5.83 -1.24 10.25
C LYS A 239 -6.10 0.25 10.11
N HIS A 240 -7.15 0.71 10.78
CA HIS A 240 -7.42 2.13 10.92
C HIS A 240 -6.61 2.68 12.09
N ASP A 241 -5.89 3.78 11.86
CA ASP A 241 -5.03 4.47 12.84
C ASP A 241 -4.00 3.59 13.58
N ALA A 242 -3.66 2.43 13.03
CA ALA A 242 -2.69 1.51 13.61
C ALA A 242 -1.86 0.78 12.53
N PRO A 243 -0.63 0.34 12.85
CA PRO A 243 0.15 -0.48 11.93
C PRO A 243 -0.58 -1.76 11.56
N GLY A 244 -0.66 -2.04 10.26
CA GLY A 244 -1.11 -3.32 9.72
C GLY A 244 0.06 -4.27 9.48
N PHE A 245 -0.26 -5.42 8.87
CA PHE A 245 0.72 -6.44 8.51
C PHE A 245 0.43 -7.03 7.14
N TYR A 246 1.49 -7.36 6.43
CA TYR A 246 1.45 -8.28 5.31
C TYR A 246 2.09 -9.60 5.73
N ASN A 247 1.38 -10.70 5.53
CA ASN A 247 1.92 -12.04 5.74
C ASN A 247 2.10 -12.73 4.40
N PHE A 248 3.19 -13.45 4.22
CA PHE A 248 3.50 -14.20 3.01
C PHE A 248 3.69 -15.67 3.34
N GLY A 249 3.04 -16.55 2.61
CA GLY A 249 3.17 -17.97 2.74
C GLY A 249 2.30 -18.62 3.83
N PHE A 250 1.49 -17.85 4.54
CA PHE A 250 0.56 -18.35 5.55
C PHE A 250 -0.60 -17.38 5.78
N ILE A 251 -1.64 -17.90 6.40
CA ILE A 251 -2.79 -17.13 6.87
C ILE A 251 -2.75 -17.13 8.40
N ASP A 252 -2.68 -15.95 9.00
CA ASP A 252 -2.68 -15.80 10.46
C ASP A 252 -4.11 -15.91 11.00
N GLU A 253 -4.44 -17.07 11.56
CA GLU A 253 -5.76 -17.34 12.13
C GLU A 253 -6.10 -16.45 13.34
N SER A 254 -5.12 -15.79 13.94
CA SER A 254 -5.34 -14.85 15.05
C SER A 254 -5.77 -13.45 14.58
N ALA A 255 -5.58 -13.14 13.30
CA ALA A 255 -5.85 -11.82 12.73
C ALA A 255 -7.32 -11.62 12.32
N TYR A 256 -8.13 -12.69 12.31
CA TYR A 256 -9.52 -12.63 11.88
C TYR A 256 -10.45 -13.50 12.73
N THR A 257 -11.75 -13.41 12.50
CA THR A 257 -12.77 -14.20 13.19
C THR A 257 -13.73 -14.84 12.19
N GLY A 258 -14.21 -16.05 12.54
CA GLY A 258 -15.11 -16.80 11.66
C GLY A 258 -14.37 -17.48 10.49
N GLU A 259 -15.07 -17.66 9.39
CA GLU A 259 -14.54 -18.31 8.19
C GLU A 259 -14.10 -17.28 7.14
N ILE A 260 -13.16 -17.67 6.29
CA ILE A 260 -12.76 -16.86 5.14
C ILE A 260 -13.73 -17.16 3.98
N SER A 261 -14.42 -16.15 3.49
CA SER A 261 -15.25 -16.24 2.30
C SER A 261 -14.41 -15.96 1.06
N TYR A 262 -14.36 -16.90 0.14
CA TYR A 262 -13.58 -16.79 -1.09
C TYR A 262 -14.45 -16.41 -2.28
N THR A 263 -13.86 -15.65 -3.20
CA THR A 263 -14.44 -15.31 -4.51
C THR A 263 -13.37 -15.43 -5.59
N ASP A 264 -13.76 -15.82 -6.80
CA ASP A 264 -12.86 -15.93 -7.93
C ASP A 264 -12.32 -14.55 -8.35
N VAL A 265 -11.09 -14.53 -8.87
CA VAL A 265 -10.42 -13.35 -9.40
C VAL A 265 -10.32 -13.47 -10.93
N ASP A 266 -10.74 -12.43 -11.62
CA ASP A 266 -10.42 -12.23 -13.03
C ASP A 266 -9.09 -11.46 -13.16
N SER A 267 -8.01 -12.18 -13.40
CA SER A 267 -6.67 -11.62 -13.56
C SER A 267 -6.34 -11.20 -15.01
N SER A 268 -7.30 -11.24 -15.92
CA SER A 268 -7.07 -10.98 -17.36
C SER A 268 -6.54 -9.57 -17.65
N GLN A 269 -6.83 -8.61 -16.78
CA GLN A 269 -6.34 -7.23 -16.82
C GLN A 269 -5.11 -7.01 -15.93
N GLY A 270 -4.59 -8.05 -15.28
CA GLY A 270 -3.42 -7.96 -14.41
C GLY A 270 -3.72 -7.49 -12.99
N TRP A 271 -4.98 -7.39 -12.60
CA TRP A 271 -5.41 -6.94 -11.27
C TRP A 271 -6.12 -8.06 -10.49
N TRP A 272 -6.20 -7.88 -9.18
CA TRP A 272 -7.02 -8.69 -8.28
C TRP A 272 -8.49 -8.26 -8.39
N GLN A 273 -9.09 -8.50 -9.58
CA GLN A 273 -10.46 -8.11 -9.86
C GLN A 273 -11.43 -9.18 -9.40
N PHE A 274 -12.41 -8.78 -8.60
CA PHE A 274 -13.46 -9.66 -8.08
C PHE A 274 -14.83 -9.03 -8.24
N THR A 275 -15.89 -9.81 -8.00
CA THR A 275 -17.25 -9.32 -8.01
C THR A 275 -17.86 -9.45 -6.62
N SER A 276 -18.15 -8.30 -5.99
CA SER A 276 -19.07 -8.24 -4.84
C SER A 276 -20.48 -8.58 -5.30
N SER A 277 -21.14 -9.50 -4.62
CA SER A 277 -22.49 -9.96 -5.00
C SER A 277 -23.60 -8.93 -4.72
N GLY A 278 -23.30 -7.90 -3.92
CA GLY A 278 -24.24 -6.84 -3.61
C GLY A 278 -23.73 -5.87 -2.56
N TYR A 279 -24.55 -4.86 -2.27
CA TYR A 279 -24.22 -3.84 -1.27
C TYR A 279 -25.43 -3.34 -0.50
N ALA A 280 -25.19 -2.76 0.67
CA ALA A 280 -26.18 -2.04 1.46
C ALA A 280 -25.64 -0.69 1.94
N ILE A 281 -26.53 0.27 2.17
CA ILE A 281 -26.23 1.59 2.73
C ILE A 281 -26.97 1.72 4.06
N GLY A 282 -26.23 2.03 5.13
CA GLY A 282 -26.77 2.01 6.48
C GLY A 282 -27.08 0.59 6.95
N GLY A 283 -28.04 0.42 7.85
CA GLY A 283 -28.45 -0.88 8.41
C GLY A 283 -29.42 -1.68 7.53
N GLY A 284 -29.49 -1.41 6.21
CA GLY A 284 -30.36 -2.11 5.27
C GLY A 284 -29.84 -3.51 4.91
N SER A 285 -30.70 -4.33 4.28
CA SER A 285 -30.30 -5.61 3.71
C SER A 285 -29.45 -5.39 2.45
N VAL A 286 -28.47 -6.26 2.23
CA VAL A 286 -27.66 -6.25 1.02
C VAL A 286 -28.55 -6.53 -0.20
N SER A 287 -28.50 -5.63 -1.16
CA SER A 287 -29.22 -5.76 -2.44
C SER A 287 -28.44 -6.66 -3.39
N SER A 288 -29.12 -7.41 -4.23
CA SER A 288 -28.52 -8.22 -5.30
C SER A 288 -28.07 -7.34 -6.48
N SER A 289 -27.21 -6.35 -6.20
CA SER A 289 -26.63 -5.44 -7.20
C SER A 289 -25.13 -5.65 -7.22
N PRO A 290 -24.62 -6.52 -8.09
CA PRO A 290 -23.18 -6.85 -8.10
C PRO A 290 -22.33 -5.65 -8.51
N ILE A 291 -21.14 -5.59 -7.94
CA ILE A 291 -20.10 -4.59 -8.26
C ILE A 291 -18.82 -5.34 -8.54
N THR A 292 -18.36 -5.31 -9.78
CA THR A 292 -17.03 -5.81 -10.14
C THR A 292 -16.02 -4.69 -9.96
N GLY A 293 -14.94 -4.98 -9.26
CA GLY A 293 -13.85 -4.03 -8.99
C GLY A 293 -12.59 -4.73 -8.54
N ILE A 294 -11.56 -3.97 -8.28
CA ILE A 294 -10.25 -4.49 -7.88
C ILE A 294 -10.01 -4.27 -6.39
N ALA A 295 -9.31 -5.20 -5.74
CA ALA A 295 -8.78 -5.04 -4.39
C ALA A 295 -7.39 -4.39 -4.51
N ASP A 296 -7.25 -3.15 -4.07
CA ASP A 296 -6.08 -2.31 -4.36
C ASP A 296 -5.54 -1.64 -3.10
N THR A 297 -4.43 -2.17 -2.56
CA THR A 297 -3.74 -1.62 -1.37
C THR A 297 -2.94 -0.35 -1.64
N GLY A 298 -2.66 -0.03 -2.89
CA GLY A 298 -2.02 1.22 -3.31
C GLY A 298 -3.01 2.34 -3.63
N THR A 299 -4.29 2.17 -3.29
CA THR A 299 -5.34 3.19 -3.42
C THR A 299 -6.06 3.37 -2.09
N THR A 300 -6.11 4.59 -1.59
CA THR A 300 -6.76 4.88 -0.30
C THR A 300 -8.28 4.82 -0.38
N LEU A 301 -8.87 5.40 -1.43
CA LEU A 301 -10.31 5.64 -1.53
C LEU A 301 -11.10 4.40 -2.00
N LEU A 302 -12.39 4.38 -1.65
CA LEU A 302 -13.38 3.47 -2.25
C LEU A 302 -14.02 4.14 -3.47
N LEU A 303 -13.77 3.64 -4.67
CA LEU A 303 -14.34 4.17 -5.90
C LEU A 303 -15.37 3.21 -6.49
N LEU A 304 -16.62 3.66 -6.56
CA LEU A 304 -17.75 2.86 -7.03
C LEU A 304 -18.56 3.62 -8.09
N PRO A 305 -19.42 2.93 -8.86
CA PRO A 305 -20.24 3.57 -9.89
C PRO A 305 -21.05 4.75 -9.33
N SER A 306 -21.23 5.80 -10.12
CA SER A 306 -21.97 7.01 -9.71
C SER A 306 -23.39 6.72 -9.22
N LYS A 307 -24.00 5.63 -9.70
CA LYS A 307 -25.31 5.16 -9.18
C LYS A 307 -25.24 4.84 -7.69
N VAL A 308 -24.15 4.18 -7.25
CA VAL A 308 -23.93 3.77 -5.86
C VAL A 308 -23.58 4.98 -5.00
N THR A 309 -22.64 5.82 -5.46
CA THR A 309 -22.22 7.02 -4.74
C THR A 309 -23.37 8.02 -4.55
N LYS A 310 -24.19 8.23 -5.58
CA LYS A 310 -25.39 9.08 -5.50
C LYS A 310 -26.39 8.52 -4.47
N ALA A 311 -26.63 7.20 -4.46
CA ALA A 311 -27.53 6.58 -3.49
C ALA A 311 -27.01 6.71 -2.05
N TYR A 312 -25.70 6.60 -1.85
CA TYR A 312 -25.05 6.79 -0.57
C TYR A 312 -25.20 8.24 -0.08
N TYR A 313 -24.76 9.20 -0.88
CA TYR A 313 -24.75 10.61 -0.49
C TYR A 313 -26.15 11.25 -0.44
N ALA A 314 -27.14 10.66 -1.07
CA ALA A 314 -28.54 11.06 -0.87
C ALA A 314 -29.01 10.87 0.59
N GLN A 315 -28.36 10.00 1.37
CA GLN A 315 -28.63 9.80 2.81
C GLN A 315 -27.79 10.72 3.71
N VAL A 316 -26.87 11.50 3.15
CA VAL A 316 -25.98 12.40 3.91
C VAL A 316 -26.46 13.84 3.76
N LYS A 317 -26.93 14.41 4.87
CA LYS A 317 -27.45 15.80 4.86
C LYS A 317 -26.38 16.80 4.42
N GLY A 318 -26.66 17.53 3.35
CA GLY A 318 -25.77 18.58 2.84
C GLY A 318 -24.62 18.07 1.99
N ALA A 319 -24.56 16.76 1.70
CA ALA A 319 -23.59 16.22 0.76
C ALA A 319 -23.83 16.75 -0.65
N ARG A 320 -22.78 17.06 -1.35
CA ARG A 320 -22.80 17.55 -2.71
C ARG A 320 -21.50 17.16 -3.45
N VAL A 321 -21.56 17.12 -4.74
CA VAL A 321 -20.35 17.15 -5.56
C VAL A 321 -19.81 18.58 -5.56
N ASP A 322 -18.55 18.73 -5.18
CA ASP A 322 -17.85 19.99 -5.21
C ASP A 322 -16.79 19.97 -6.32
N SER A 323 -17.02 20.73 -7.38
CA SER A 323 -16.11 20.74 -8.52
C SER A 323 -14.73 21.29 -8.15
N SER A 324 -14.64 22.18 -7.17
CA SER A 324 -13.35 22.70 -6.69
C SER A 324 -12.56 21.70 -5.87
N ALA A 325 -13.22 20.65 -5.33
CA ALA A 325 -12.57 19.54 -4.65
C ALA A 325 -12.46 18.29 -5.55
N GLY A 326 -13.18 18.27 -6.68
CA GLY A 326 -13.21 17.17 -7.62
C GLY A 326 -14.06 15.96 -7.19
N GLY A 327 -14.84 16.06 -6.11
CA GLY A 327 -15.58 14.92 -5.58
C GLY A 327 -16.68 15.28 -4.58
N TYR A 328 -17.25 14.26 -3.94
CA TYR A 328 -18.26 14.44 -2.91
C TYR A 328 -17.66 15.01 -1.63
N VAL A 329 -18.34 16.03 -1.13
CA VAL A 329 -18.03 16.69 0.16
C VAL A 329 -19.28 16.86 1.00
N PHE A 330 -19.10 17.01 2.31
CA PHE A 330 -20.17 17.23 3.30
C PHE A 330 -19.61 17.94 4.54
N SER A 331 -20.46 18.32 5.47
CA SER A 331 -19.99 18.83 6.77
C SER A 331 -19.23 17.74 7.53
N CYS A 332 -18.05 18.02 8.08
CA CYS A 332 -17.28 17.05 8.88
C CYS A 332 -18.06 16.48 10.07
N THR A 333 -19.11 17.17 10.53
CA THR A 333 -20.02 16.69 11.58
C THR A 333 -21.26 15.98 11.06
N ALA A 334 -21.36 15.73 9.75
CA ALA A 334 -22.49 15.02 9.17
C ALA A 334 -22.55 13.57 9.67
N LYS A 335 -23.77 13.08 9.91
CA LYS A 335 -23.97 11.66 10.21
C LYS A 335 -23.91 10.87 8.90
N LEU A 336 -22.90 10.05 8.77
CA LEU A 336 -22.71 9.17 7.62
C LEU A 336 -23.35 7.81 7.88
N PRO A 337 -24.00 7.19 6.88
CA PRO A 337 -24.36 5.78 6.95
C PRO A 337 -23.10 4.90 6.79
N THR A 338 -23.16 3.67 7.27
CA THR A 338 -22.19 2.62 6.93
C THR A 338 -22.38 2.22 5.47
N PHE A 339 -21.36 1.62 4.88
CA PHE A 339 -21.44 0.97 3.58
C PHE A 339 -21.06 -0.50 3.73
N THR A 340 -21.92 -1.41 3.30
CA THR A 340 -21.68 -2.85 3.37
C THR A 340 -21.59 -3.40 1.96
N PHE A 341 -20.60 -4.26 1.70
CA PHE A 341 -20.47 -5.02 0.46
C PHE A 341 -20.37 -6.51 0.80
N ALA A 342 -20.77 -7.36 -0.13
CA ALA A 342 -20.77 -8.80 0.06
C ALA A 342 -19.70 -9.49 -0.78
N VAL A 343 -19.02 -10.48 -0.20
CA VAL A 343 -18.10 -11.38 -0.90
C VAL A 343 -18.50 -12.80 -0.61
N GLY A 344 -18.88 -13.55 -1.64
CA GLY A 344 -19.55 -14.83 -1.45
C GLY A 344 -20.81 -14.64 -0.60
N ASP A 345 -20.92 -15.40 0.49
CA ASP A 345 -22.04 -15.34 1.44
C ASP A 345 -21.75 -14.42 2.65
N ALA A 346 -20.57 -13.80 2.72
CA ALA A 346 -20.17 -12.93 3.83
C ALA A 346 -20.38 -11.46 3.50
N GLU A 347 -20.71 -10.67 4.52
CA GLU A 347 -20.91 -9.23 4.44
C GLU A 347 -19.82 -8.50 5.22
N PHE A 348 -19.26 -7.45 4.60
CA PHE A 348 -18.22 -6.60 5.16
C PHE A 348 -18.71 -5.16 5.24
N THR A 349 -18.79 -4.65 6.46
CA THR A 349 -19.32 -3.32 6.72
C THR A 349 -18.20 -2.33 6.98
N ILE A 350 -18.11 -1.34 6.13
CA ILE A 350 -17.20 -0.19 6.28
C ILE A 350 -17.85 0.79 7.28
N PRO A 351 -17.20 1.07 8.41
CA PRO A 351 -17.69 2.05 9.38
C PRO A 351 -17.84 3.45 8.78
N ALA A 352 -18.80 4.21 9.27
CA ALA A 352 -19.00 5.60 8.87
C ALA A 352 -17.76 6.48 9.08
N ALA A 353 -16.96 6.18 10.10
CA ALA A 353 -15.70 6.89 10.39
C ALA A 353 -14.70 6.79 9.23
N PHE A 354 -14.57 5.62 8.58
CA PHE A 354 -13.64 5.43 7.46
C PHE A 354 -14.08 6.22 6.21
N LEU A 355 -15.39 6.49 6.10
CA LEU A 355 -15.98 7.22 4.98
C LEU A 355 -15.96 8.75 5.17
N ASN A 356 -15.66 9.25 6.38
CA ASN A 356 -15.33 10.64 6.65
C ASN A 356 -13.81 10.82 6.50
N TYR A 357 -13.34 10.92 5.25
CA TYR A 357 -11.93 10.72 4.93
C TYR A 357 -11.01 11.79 5.53
N ALA A 358 -11.24 13.07 5.18
CA ALA A 358 -10.41 14.17 5.70
C ALA A 358 -11.10 15.52 5.50
N PRO A 359 -10.82 16.56 6.32
CA PRO A 359 -11.12 17.93 6.00
C PRO A 359 -10.49 18.36 4.66
N LEU A 360 -11.14 19.23 3.89
CA LEU A 360 -10.58 19.73 2.63
C LEU A 360 -9.28 20.51 2.82
N GLU A 361 -9.24 21.29 3.90
CA GLU A 361 -8.07 22.05 4.36
C GLU A 361 -8.05 21.99 5.89
N GLU A 362 -6.90 22.26 6.49
CA GLU A 362 -6.76 22.31 7.94
C GLU A 362 -7.76 23.30 8.56
N GLY A 363 -8.52 22.86 9.57
CA GLY A 363 -9.57 23.66 10.21
C GLY A 363 -10.85 23.82 9.39
N SER A 364 -10.96 23.21 8.20
CA SER A 364 -12.19 23.21 7.40
C SER A 364 -13.30 22.44 8.10
N SER A 365 -14.52 23.00 8.10
CA SER A 365 -15.73 22.28 8.51
C SER A 365 -16.33 21.42 7.39
N THR A 366 -15.72 21.42 6.20
CA THR A 366 -16.11 20.61 5.04
C THR A 366 -15.12 19.47 4.87
N CYS A 367 -15.62 18.24 4.89
CA CYS A 367 -14.84 17.03 4.70
C CYS A 367 -15.05 16.42 3.32
N PHE A 368 -14.01 15.79 2.81
CA PHE A 368 -14.03 14.96 1.60
C PHE A 368 -14.49 13.55 1.96
N GLY A 369 -15.34 12.98 1.11
CA GLY A 369 -15.84 11.63 1.32
C GLY A 369 -14.86 10.55 0.90
N GLY A 370 -14.77 9.48 1.68
CA GLY A 370 -13.97 8.31 1.36
C GLY A 370 -14.52 7.44 0.24
N LEU A 371 -15.82 7.58 -0.06
CA LEU A 371 -16.49 6.95 -1.21
C LEU A 371 -16.64 7.97 -2.34
N GLN A 372 -16.06 7.69 -3.51
CA GLN A 372 -16.11 8.57 -4.67
C GLN A 372 -16.58 7.81 -5.93
N SER A 373 -16.89 8.56 -7.01
CA SER A 373 -17.28 7.93 -8.27
C SER A 373 -16.08 7.35 -9.01
N SER A 374 -16.26 6.17 -9.58
CA SER A 374 -15.30 5.50 -10.46
C SER A 374 -15.55 5.75 -11.95
N ASP A 375 -16.63 6.46 -12.31
CA ASP A 375 -17.09 6.54 -13.71
C ASP A 375 -16.02 7.09 -14.66
N ASP A 376 -15.26 8.08 -14.22
CA ASP A 376 -14.19 8.69 -15.05
C ASP A 376 -12.92 7.83 -15.06
N VAL A 377 -12.67 7.05 -14.01
CA VAL A 377 -11.50 6.15 -13.89
C VAL A 377 -11.70 4.87 -14.72
N GLY A 378 -12.95 4.43 -14.87
CA GLY A 378 -13.31 3.27 -15.68
C GLY A 378 -13.14 1.92 -14.98
N VAL A 379 -12.66 1.90 -13.73
CA VAL A 379 -12.55 0.71 -12.89
C VAL A 379 -13.04 1.03 -11.48
N ASN A 380 -13.82 0.11 -10.88
CA ASN A 380 -14.20 0.23 -9.48
C ASN A 380 -13.04 -0.25 -8.60
N ILE A 381 -12.79 0.44 -7.50
CA ILE A 381 -11.63 0.19 -6.65
C ILE A 381 -12.09 0.04 -5.20
N PHE A 382 -11.85 -1.13 -4.65
CA PHE A 382 -11.95 -1.40 -3.22
C PHE A 382 -10.56 -1.13 -2.62
N GLY A 383 -10.28 0.15 -2.36
CA GLY A 383 -9.02 0.60 -1.77
C GLY A 383 -8.97 0.42 -0.26
N ASP A 384 -8.01 1.04 0.40
CA ASP A 384 -7.75 0.87 1.84
C ASP A 384 -8.99 1.04 2.72
N ILE A 385 -9.86 1.99 2.40
CA ILE A 385 -11.13 2.21 3.11
C ILE A 385 -11.98 0.93 3.15
N ALA A 386 -11.99 0.16 2.06
CA ALA A 386 -12.68 -1.13 2.02
C ALA A 386 -11.85 -2.25 2.62
N LEU A 387 -10.55 -2.30 2.31
CA LEU A 387 -9.64 -3.35 2.76
C LEU A 387 -9.48 -3.35 4.28
N LYS A 388 -9.52 -2.19 4.93
CA LYS A 388 -9.52 -2.05 6.39
C LYS A 388 -10.76 -2.64 7.06
N ALA A 389 -11.86 -2.83 6.34
CA ALA A 389 -13.08 -3.45 6.89
C ALA A 389 -13.00 -4.98 7.01
N GLY A 390 -11.94 -5.63 6.52
CA GLY A 390 -11.74 -7.07 6.60
C GLY A 390 -10.28 -7.48 6.64
N PHE A 391 -10.03 -8.73 6.95
CA PHE A 391 -8.76 -9.41 6.71
C PHE A 391 -8.82 -9.99 5.30
N VAL A 392 -7.82 -9.69 4.45
CA VAL A 392 -7.86 -10.04 3.03
C VAL A 392 -6.75 -11.01 2.67
N VAL A 393 -7.12 -12.09 1.98
CA VAL A 393 -6.21 -13.13 1.48
C VAL A 393 -6.12 -13.03 -0.03
N PHE A 394 -4.94 -12.86 -0.55
CA PHE A 394 -4.59 -12.88 -1.96
C PHE A 394 -3.99 -14.25 -2.28
N ASP A 395 -4.81 -15.16 -2.80
CA ASP A 395 -4.42 -16.56 -3.09
C ASP A 395 -3.97 -16.66 -4.55
N GLY A 396 -2.65 -16.50 -4.76
CA GLY A 396 -2.04 -16.59 -6.09
C GLY A 396 -2.02 -18.01 -6.66
N GLY A 397 -2.11 -19.02 -5.79
CA GLY A 397 -2.13 -20.42 -6.21
C GLY A 397 -3.45 -20.82 -6.86
N ASN A 398 -4.55 -20.29 -6.37
CA ASN A 398 -5.90 -20.59 -6.87
C ASN A 398 -6.54 -19.41 -7.62
N VAL A 399 -5.84 -18.28 -7.71
CA VAL A 399 -6.31 -17.04 -8.37
C VAL A 399 -7.66 -16.61 -7.82
N ARG A 400 -7.72 -16.37 -6.50
CA ARG A 400 -8.94 -15.98 -5.79
C ARG A 400 -8.64 -15.02 -4.64
N LEU A 401 -9.63 -14.26 -4.20
CA LEU A 401 -9.58 -13.41 -3.00
C LEU A 401 -10.39 -14.06 -1.88
N GLY A 402 -9.82 -14.08 -0.69
CA GLY A 402 -10.49 -14.45 0.54
C GLY A 402 -10.71 -13.22 1.44
N TRP A 403 -11.89 -13.12 2.04
CA TRP A 403 -12.22 -12.07 2.98
C TRP A 403 -12.74 -12.67 4.28
N ALA A 404 -12.25 -12.19 5.41
CA ALA A 404 -12.71 -12.58 6.73
C ALA A 404 -12.99 -11.37 7.62
N LYS A 405 -13.89 -11.54 8.60
CA LYS A 405 -14.19 -10.50 9.59
C LYS A 405 -13.03 -10.37 10.57
N LYS A 406 -12.75 -9.15 11.00
CA LYS A 406 -11.76 -8.86 12.02
C LYS A 406 -12.25 -7.78 13.00
N SER A 407 -11.52 -7.56 14.07
CA SER A 407 -11.75 -6.39 14.92
C SER A 407 -11.43 -5.11 14.16
N LEU A 408 -12.36 -4.16 14.15
CA LEU A 408 -12.22 -2.83 13.55
C LEU A 408 -11.95 -1.79 14.66
N ALA A 409 -11.05 -2.13 15.58
CA ALA A 409 -10.70 -1.27 16.70
C ALA A 409 -9.94 -0.03 16.22
#